data_232088dc52ddcd1c644c3d232cbab0eb
#
_entry.id   232088dc52ddcd1c644c3d232cbab0eb
#
_cell.length_a   1.000
_cell.length_b   1.000
_cell.length_c   1.000
_cell.angle_alpha   90.00
_cell.angle_beta   90.00
_cell.angle_gamma   90.00
#
_symmetry.space_group_name_H-M   'P 1'
#
loop_
_entity.id
_entity.type
_entity.pdbx_description
1 polymer ?
#
loop_
_entity_poly.entity_id
_entity_poly.type
_entity_poly.pdbx_seq_one_letter_code
_entity_poly.pdbx_strand_id
1 'polypeptide(L)'
;LRTSLATGAFDKSKVKECVFNSVQIDYDLLQRMVEERKARTSQCIKFMYAGRLIYLKGIRQMLEAFSRIENENCELHICGTGDMADYVKEQAQKDSRIIYHGKLNSEELAKQYQDCDVLLFPSVWPEPFGRVFIEGNMYGMPVIAGDCGGIPEIHAVTHGGDLCDCDKIEELTKRMKLYLNRDYINHFYESIVNNIEVFDIEKQIELFEKIYLEVTVQERKKL
;
A
#
# COMPACT_ATOMS: atom_id res chain seq x y z
N LEU A 1 -12.27 -3.60 -12.23
CA LEU A 1 -12.54 -3.71 -13.68
C LEU A 1 -12.28 -5.12 -14.22
N ARG A 2 -11.10 -5.72 -13.94
CA ARG A 2 -10.76 -7.11 -14.39
C ARG A 2 -11.83 -8.13 -14.02
N THR A 3 -12.31 -8.10 -12.78
CA THR A 3 -13.36 -9.00 -12.30
C THR A 3 -14.66 -8.80 -13.07
N SER A 4 -15.07 -7.54 -13.27
CA SER A 4 -16.29 -7.21 -14.02
C SER A 4 -16.20 -7.58 -15.51
N LEU A 5 -15.01 -7.43 -16.12
CA LEU A 5 -14.76 -7.87 -17.49
C LEU A 5 -14.73 -9.41 -17.61
N ALA A 6 -14.18 -10.10 -16.60
CA ALA A 6 -14.14 -11.57 -16.56
C ALA A 6 -15.54 -12.18 -16.41
N THR A 7 -16.45 -11.52 -15.69
CA THR A 7 -17.86 -11.96 -15.51
C THR A 7 -18.75 -11.64 -16.70
N GLY A 8 -18.23 -10.95 -17.72
CA GLY A 8 -19.04 -10.53 -18.87
C GLY A 8 -20.02 -9.38 -18.59
N ALA A 9 -19.89 -8.71 -17.44
CA ALA A 9 -20.75 -7.59 -17.08
C ALA A 9 -20.62 -6.39 -18.02
N PHE A 10 -19.47 -6.29 -18.72
CA PHE A 10 -19.21 -5.24 -19.71
C PHE A 10 -18.67 -5.83 -21.01
N ASP A 11 -19.04 -5.22 -22.12
CA ASP A 11 -18.47 -5.53 -23.43
C ASP A 11 -17.04 -4.95 -23.53
N LYS A 12 -16.04 -5.83 -23.58
CA LYS A 12 -14.63 -5.46 -23.65
C LYS A 12 -14.29 -4.52 -24.81
N SER A 13 -15.01 -4.64 -25.94
CA SER A 13 -14.80 -3.78 -27.12
C SER A 13 -15.21 -2.32 -26.88
N LYS A 14 -16.01 -2.06 -25.86
CA LYS A 14 -16.50 -0.72 -25.48
C LYS A 14 -15.71 -0.09 -24.34
N VAL A 15 -14.82 -0.85 -23.67
CA VAL A 15 -13.96 -0.32 -22.62
C VAL A 15 -12.71 0.26 -23.27
N LYS A 16 -12.59 1.57 -23.27
CA LYS A 16 -11.45 2.28 -23.89
C LYS A 16 -10.30 2.51 -22.94
N GLU A 17 -10.58 2.93 -21.72
CA GLU A 17 -9.57 3.30 -20.72
C GLU A 17 -10.03 2.97 -19.31
N CYS A 18 -9.08 2.80 -18.40
CA CYS A 18 -9.30 2.61 -16.96
C CYS A 18 -8.87 3.87 -16.24
N VAL A 19 -9.82 4.52 -15.58
CA VAL A 19 -9.53 5.65 -14.68
C VAL A 19 -9.38 5.11 -13.27
N PHE A 20 -8.25 5.41 -12.64
CA PHE A 20 -7.99 5.03 -11.25
C PHE A 20 -8.60 6.03 -10.27
N ASN A 21 -8.89 5.59 -9.05
CA ASN A 21 -9.09 6.52 -7.95
C ASN A 21 -7.82 7.33 -7.74
N SER A 22 -7.97 8.64 -7.61
CA SER A 22 -6.84 9.56 -7.57
C SER A 22 -6.51 9.99 -6.13
N VAL A 23 -5.29 10.43 -5.96
CA VAL A 23 -4.76 11.04 -4.75
C VAL A 23 -3.99 12.31 -5.13
N GLN A 24 -3.87 13.24 -4.21
CA GLN A 24 -2.97 14.38 -4.42
C GLN A 24 -1.56 13.95 -4.01
N ILE A 25 -0.60 14.06 -4.93
CA ILE A 25 0.78 13.65 -4.71
C ILE A 25 1.63 14.90 -4.46
N ASP A 26 2.37 14.89 -3.35
CA ASP A 26 3.43 15.85 -3.06
C ASP A 26 4.76 15.26 -3.55
N TYR A 27 5.17 15.64 -4.76
CA TYR A 27 6.38 15.13 -5.40
C TYR A 27 7.66 15.56 -4.67
N ASP A 28 7.68 16.76 -4.08
CA ASP A 28 8.83 17.25 -3.31
C ASP A 28 8.99 16.43 -2.02
N LEU A 29 7.89 16.13 -1.35
CA LEU A 29 7.89 15.23 -0.19
C LEU A 29 8.38 13.84 -0.60
N LEU A 30 7.86 13.27 -1.68
CA LEU A 30 8.24 11.93 -2.16
C LEU A 30 9.75 11.85 -2.44
N GLN A 31 10.29 12.78 -3.19
CA GLN A 31 11.73 12.82 -3.52
C GLN A 31 12.57 12.92 -2.26
N ARG A 32 12.25 13.85 -1.37
CA ARG A 32 12.93 14.00 -0.09
C ARG A 32 12.89 12.73 0.74
N MET A 33 11.72 12.08 0.85
CA MET A 33 11.56 10.84 1.61
C MET A 33 12.41 9.70 1.05
N VAL A 34 12.48 9.56 -0.26
CA VAL A 34 13.32 8.55 -0.91
C VAL A 34 14.80 8.81 -0.66
N GLU A 35 15.26 10.04 -0.76
CA GLU A 35 16.65 10.41 -0.48
C GLU A 35 17.02 10.17 0.99
N GLU A 36 16.17 10.59 1.92
CA GLU A 36 16.37 10.35 3.36
C GLU A 36 16.43 8.86 3.69
N ARG A 37 15.56 8.04 3.06
CA ARG A 37 15.54 6.59 3.27
C ARG A 37 16.79 5.90 2.73
N LYS A 38 17.26 6.30 1.55
CA LYS A 38 18.54 5.82 0.98
C LYS A 38 19.73 6.15 1.87
N ALA A 39 19.69 7.29 2.54
CA ALA A 39 20.73 7.73 3.46
C ALA A 39 20.67 7.09 4.86
N ARG A 40 19.61 6.33 5.18
CA ARG A 40 19.47 5.69 6.49
C ARG A 40 20.53 4.63 6.72
N THR A 41 21.29 4.78 7.81
CA THR A 41 22.33 3.83 8.25
C THR A 41 21.87 2.89 9.36
N SER A 42 20.70 3.14 9.97
CA SER A 42 20.13 2.29 11.01
C SER A 42 19.95 0.86 10.51
N GLN A 43 20.36 -0.10 11.33
CA GLN A 43 20.13 -1.53 11.04
C GLN A 43 18.71 -1.97 11.41
N CYS A 44 17.99 -1.19 12.22
CA CYS A 44 16.61 -1.49 12.57
C CYS A 44 15.68 -1.15 11.40
N ILE A 45 14.89 -2.12 10.98
CA ILE A 45 13.85 -1.96 9.96
C ILE A 45 12.51 -1.78 10.65
N LYS A 46 11.82 -0.70 10.32
CA LYS A 46 10.52 -0.36 10.87
C LYS A 46 9.40 -0.68 9.88
N PHE A 47 8.66 -1.74 10.19
CA PHE A 47 7.41 -2.03 9.51
C PHE A 47 6.29 -1.17 10.06
N MET A 48 5.34 -0.77 9.23
CA MET A 48 4.17 0.00 9.63
C MET A 48 2.89 -0.65 9.12
N TYR A 49 1.87 -0.63 9.95
CA TYR A 49 0.49 -0.87 9.55
C TYR A 49 -0.35 0.38 9.85
N ALA A 50 -1.19 0.80 8.88
CA ALA A 50 -2.14 1.88 9.06
C ALA A 50 -3.53 1.47 8.57
N GLY A 51 -4.52 1.49 9.46
CA GLY A 51 -5.89 1.14 9.08
C GLY A 51 -6.77 0.66 10.22
N ARG A 52 -7.98 0.21 9.86
CA ARG A 52 -8.91 -0.37 10.84
C ARG A 52 -8.38 -1.73 11.33
N LEU A 53 -8.39 -1.91 12.64
CA LEU A 53 -7.98 -3.17 13.28
C LEU A 53 -9.15 -4.16 13.30
N ILE A 54 -9.42 -4.78 12.16
CA ILE A 54 -10.46 -5.81 11.99
C ILE A 54 -9.85 -7.06 11.37
N TYR A 55 -10.49 -8.21 11.58
CA TYR A 55 -10.00 -9.51 11.11
C TYR A 55 -9.67 -9.53 9.60
N LEU A 56 -10.57 -8.97 8.78
CA LEU A 56 -10.44 -8.94 7.32
C LEU A 56 -9.23 -8.15 6.80
N LYS A 57 -8.61 -7.32 7.64
CA LYS A 57 -7.39 -6.57 7.32
C LYS A 57 -6.10 -7.34 7.64
N GLY A 58 -6.22 -8.63 7.99
CA GLY A 58 -5.06 -9.50 8.18
C GLY A 58 -4.24 -9.21 9.44
N ILE A 59 -4.86 -8.61 10.48
CA ILE A 59 -4.15 -8.22 11.72
C ILE A 59 -3.55 -9.43 12.42
N ARG A 60 -4.29 -10.55 12.49
CA ARG A 60 -3.79 -11.78 13.10
C ARG A 60 -2.61 -12.34 12.32
N GLN A 61 -2.77 -12.44 10.99
CA GLN A 61 -1.75 -12.96 10.09
C GLN A 61 -0.46 -12.13 10.17
N MET A 62 -0.59 -10.79 10.18
CA MET A 62 0.52 -9.87 10.33
C MET A 62 1.30 -10.08 11.63
N LEU A 63 0.60 -10.12 12.75
CA LEU A 63 1.20 -10.29 14.07
C LEU A 63 1.86 -11.67 14.20
N GLU A 64 1.21 -12.72 13.70
CA GLU A 64 1.79 -14.07 13.71
C GLU A 64 3.00 -14.17 12.77
N ALA A 65 2.95 -13.56 11.59
CA ALA A 65 4.09 -13.52 10.67
C ALA A 65 5.27 -12.77 11.30
N PHE A 66 5.03 -11.63 11.94
CA PHE A 66 6.05 -10.83 12.62
C PHE A 66 6.69 -11.60 13.79
N SER A 67 5.91 -12.31 14.60
CA SER A 67 6.43 -13.10 15.72
C SER A 67 7.39 -14.22 15.29
N ARG A 68 7.32 -14.68 14.02
CA ARG A 68 8.24 -15.67 13.45
C ARG A 68 9.55 -15.06 12.92
N ILE A 69 9.72 -13.76 13.06
CA ILE A 69 10.97 -13.06 12.73
C ILE A 69 11.82 -12.99 14.00
N GLU A 70 12.90 -13.75 14.03
CA GLU A 70 13.81 -13.85 15.19
C GLU A 70 14.78 -12.65 15.28
N ASN A 71 14.80 -11.78 14.27
CA ASN A 71 15.68 -10.61 14.24
C ASN A 71 15.21 -9.53 15.23
N GLU A 72 16.04 -9.17 16.17
CA GLU A 72 15.76 -8.12 17.17
C GLU A 72 15.86 -6.70 16.56
N ASN A 73 16.51 -6.54 15.41
CA ASN A 73 16.66 -5.26 14.73
C ASN A 73 15.47 -4.97 13.78
N CYS A 74 14.25 -5.19 14.23
CA CYS A 74 13.06 -4.76 13.53
C CYS A 74 11.94 -4.40 14.51
N GLU A 75 11.10 -3.46 14.09
CA GLU A 75 9.93 -2.98 14.83
C GLU A 75 8.68 -3.08 13.96
N LEU A 76 7.53 -3.23 14.61
CA LEU A 76 6.22 -3.19 13.96
C LEU A 76 5.35 -2.11 14.60
N HIS A 77 5.17 -1.01 13.89
CA HIS A 77 4.36 0.13 14.30
C HIS A 77 2.93 -0.04 13.80
N ILE A 78 1.95 -0.09 14.71
CA ILE A 78 0.54 -0.33 14.37
C ILE A 78 -0.29 0.91 14.69
N CYS A 79 -0.84 1.54 13.64
CA CYS A 79 -1.65 2.75 13.70
C CYS A 79 -3.10 2.45 13.32
N GLY A 80 -4.02 2.68 14.24
CA GLY A 80 -5.44 2.48 13.99
C GLY A 80 -6.21 1.98 15.19
N THR A 81 -7.49 1.71 14.98
CA THR A 81 -8.37 1.13 16.00
C THR A 81 -9.42 0.24 15.36
N GLY A 82 -10.11 -0.58 16.15
CA GLY A 82 -11.13 -1.51 15.71
C GLY A 82 -11.28 -2.67 16.68
N ASP A 83 -12.07 -3.67 16.30
CA ASP A 83 -12.46 -4.80 17.16
C ASP A 83 -11.24 -5.64 17.62
N MET A 84 -10.13 -5.57 16.91
CA MET A 84 -8.89 -6.28 17.27
C MET A 84 -7.90 -5.42 18.06
N ALA A 85 -8.27 -4.22 18.51
CA ALA A 85 -7.35 -3.33 19.22
C ALA A 85 -6.80 -3.96 20.51
N ASP A 86 -7.64 -4.66 21.28
CA ASP A 86 -7.22 -5.30 22.53
C ASP A 86 -6.30 -6.50 22.25
N TYR A 87 -6.55 -7.26 21.18
CA TYR A 87 -5.63 -8.31 20.75
C TYR A 87 -4.24 -7.73 20.35
N VAL A 88 -4.21 -6.60 19.64
CA VAL A 88 -2.95 -5.92 19.30
C VAL A 88 -2.20 -5.48 20.56
N LYS A 89 -2.89 -4.89 21.55
CA LYS A 89 -2.28 -4.50 22.84
C LYS A 89 -1.69 -5.70 23.57
N GLU A 90 -2.41 -6.82 23.60
CA GLU A 90 -1.92 -8.05 24.21
C GLU A 90 -0.63 -8.56 23.56
N GLN A 91 -0.56 -8.54 22.21
CA GLN A 91 0.65 -8.93 21.50
C GLN A 91 1.82 -7.95 21.74
N ALA A 92 1.54 -6.64 21.79
CA ALA A 92 2.54 -5.62 22.13
C ALA A 92 3.11 -5.76 23.55
N GLN A 93 2.35 -6.32 24.49
CA GLN A 93 2.84 -6.64 25.83
C GLN A 93 3.79 -7.87 25.84
N LYS A 94 3.63 -8.77 24.88
CA LYS A 94 4.42 -10.02 24.77
C LYS A 94 5.71 -9.83 23.96
N ASP A 95 5.70 -8.91 23.00
CA ASP A 95 6.83 -8.63 22.11
C ASP A 95 7.07 -7.11 22.08
N SER A 96 8.16 -6.67 22.71
CA SER A 96 8.52 -5.24 22.81
C SER A 96 8.84 -4.58 21.47
N ARG A 97 9.03 -5.35 20.40
CA ARG A 97 9.21 -4.85 19.04
C ARG A 97 7.90 -4.36 18.40
N ILE A 98 6.75 -4.70 19.00
CA ILE A 98 5.42 -4.28 18.54
C ILE A 98 5.01 -3.01 19.27
N ILE A 99 4.88 -1.91 18.54
CA ILE A 99 4.53 -0.59 19.06
C ILE A 99 3.11 -0.22 18.59
N TYR A 100 2.16 -0.24 19.50
CA TYR A 100 0.78 0.13 19.21
C TYR A 100 0.52 1.59 19.52
N HIS A 101 0.23 2.39 18.49
CA HIS A 101 -0.01 3.83 18.58
C HIS A 101 -1.47 4.21 18.81
N GLY A 102 -2.42 3.27 18.62
CA GLY A 102 -3.85 3.61 18.64
C GLY A 102 -4.27 4.43 17.42
N LYS A 103 -5.35 5.19 17.57
CA LYS A 103 -5.83 6.11 16.53
C LYS A 103 -4.98 7.38 16.56
N LEU A 104 -4.34 7.67 15.44
CA LEU A 104 -3.56 8.89 15.23
C LEU A 104 -4.38 9.91 14.43
N ASN A 105 -4.09 11.18 14.63
CA ASN A 105 -4.53 12.24 13.73
C ASN A 105 -3.65 12.27 12.45
N SER A 106 -4.00 13.11 11.47
CA SER A 106 -3.32 13.14 10.17
C SER A 106 -1.84 13.53 10.28
N GLU A 107 -1.48 14.44 11.18
CA GLU A 107 -0.08 14.86 11.37
C GLU A 107 0.75 13.78 12.04
N GLU A 108 0.20 13.14 13.06
CA GLU A 108 0.84 12.03 13.75
C GLU A 108 1.02 10.82 12.81
N LEU A 109 0.02 10.53 11.99
CA LEU A 109 0.08 9.45 11.01
C LEU A 109 1.13 9.74 9.93
N ALA A 110 1.19 10.98 9.43
CA ALA A 110 2.22 11.40 8.47
C ALA A 110 3.64 11.21 9.02
N LYS A 111 3.88 11.51 10.30
CA LYS A 111 5.16 11.23 10.97
C LYS A 111 5.49 9.73 10.96
N GLN A 112 4.52 8.87 11.24
CA GLN A 112 4.75 7.42 11.19
C GLN A 112 5.11 6.96 9.78
N TYR A 113 4.43 7.48 8.74
CA TYR A 113 4.81 7.23 7.36
C TYR A 113 6.24 7.70 7.04
N GLN A 114 6.70 8.82 7.61
CA GLN A 114 8.05 9.33 7.40
C GLN A 114 9.10 8.49 8.14
N ASP A 115 8.80 8.04 9.37
CA ASP A 115 9.75 7.34 10.25
C ASP A 115 9.94 5.86 9.91
N CYS A 116 8.90 5.19 9.40
CA CYS A 116 8.95 3.76 9.09
C CYS A 116 9.52 3.48 7.69
N ASP A 117 9.96 2.25 7.44
CA ASP A 117 10.66 1.84 6.22
C ASP A 117 9.76 1.09 5.23
N VAL A 118 8.83 0.28 5.72
CA VAL A 118 8.00 -0.63 4.92
C VAL A 118 6.56 -0.60 5.41
N LEU A 119 5.61 -0.46 4.51
CA LEU A 119 4.19 -0.53 4.85
C LEU A 119 3.67 -1.96 4.67
N LEU A 120 2.94 -2.45 5.67
CA LEU A 120 2.20 -3.70 5.61
C LEU A 120 0.73 -3.43 5.30
N PHE A 121 0.23 -4.05 4.26
CA PHE A 121 -1.18 -4.01 3.87
C PHE A 121 -1.72 -5.45 3.68
N PRO A 122 -1.72 -6.26 4.75
CA PRO A 122 -1.93 -7.70 4.69
C PRO A 122 -3.41 -8.09 4.58
N SER A 123 -4.22 -7.28 3.89
CA SER A 123 -5.66 -7.55 3.76
C SER A 123 -5.91 -8.92 3.14
N VAL A 124 -6.77 -9.71 3.78
CA VAL A 124 -7.27 -10.99 3.28
C VAL A 124 -8.64 -10.85 2.61
N TRP A 125 -9.19 -9.64 2.64
CA TRP A 125 -10.42 -9.26 1.99
C TRP A 125 -10.14 -8.62 0.63
N PRO A 126 -10.92 -8.93 -0.42
CA PRO A 126 -10.79 -8.29 -1.73
C PRO A 126 -11.04 -6.78 -1.64
N GLU A 127 -9.98 -6.02 -1.51
CA GLU A 127 -10.05 -4.56 -1.47
C GLU A 127 -10.56 -4.02 -2.81
N PRO A 128 -11.52 -3.10 -2.83
CA PRO A 128 -12.02 -2.53 -4.08
C PRO A 128 -10.93 -1.78 -4.85
N PHE A 129 -10.02 -1.10 -4.14
CA PHE A 129 -8.95 -0.33 -4.76
C PHE A 129 -7.59 -0.53 -4.05
N GLY A 130 -7.50 -0.35 -2.73
CA GLY A 130 -6.23 -0.47 -2.00
C GLY A 130 -5.49 0.85 -1.85
N ARG A 131 -6.22 1.91 -1.50
CA ARG A 131 -5.67 3.27 -1.32
C ARG A 131 -4.43 3.33 -0.42
N VAL A 132 -4.40 2.52 0.63
CA VAL A 132 -3.27 2.44 1.57
C VAL A 132 -1.95 2.05 0.88
N PHE A 133 -2.02 1.24 -0.18
CA PHE A 133 -0.83 0.92 -0.98
C PHE A 133 -0.23 2.19 -1.61
N ILE A 134 -1.08 3.01 -2.22
CA ILE A 134 -0.65 4.27 -2.85
C ILE A 134 -0.15 5.24 -1.77
N GLU A 135 -0.82 5.34 -0.64
CA GLU A 135 -0.39 6.18 0.49
C GLU A 135 1.03 5.81 0.94
N GLY A 136 1.37 4.52 1.06
CA GLY A 136 2.74 4.09 1.33
C GLY A 136 3.73 4.58 0.28
N ASN A 137 3.42 4.38 -0.99
CA ASN A 137 4.28 4.81 -2.08
C ASN A 137 4.44 6.34 -2.16
N MET A 138 3.41 7.14 -1.79
CA MET A 138 3.52 8.62 -1.71
C MET A 138 4.58 9.08 -0.70
N TYR A 139 4.84 8.30 0.32
CA TYR A 139 5.92 8.54 1.29
C TYR A 139 7.22 7.78 0.93
N GLY A 140 7.33 7.24 -0.27
CA GLY A 140 8.49 6.47 -0.71
C GLY A 140 8.65 5.12 0.01
N MET A 141 7.60 4.60 0.66
CA MET A 141 7.65 3.30 1.32
C MET A 141 7.24 2.20 0.35
N PRO A 142 8.05 1.15 0.18
CA PRO A 142 7.56 -0.05 -0.46
C PRO A 142 6.52 -0.76 0.42
N VAL A 143 5.62 -1.49 -0.23
CA VAL A 143 4.45 -2.09 0.42
C VAL A 143 4.49 -3.61 0.29
N ILE A 144 4.29 -4.32 1.39
CA ILE A 144 3.97 -5.76 1.37
C ILE A 144 2.46 -5.88 1.49
N ALA A 145 1.80 -6.37 0.46
CA ALA A 145 0.33 -6.39 0.40
C ALA A 145 -0.25 -7.76 0.05
N GLY A 146 -1.52 -7.94 0.43
CA GLY A 146 -2.29 -9.12 0.02
C GLY A 146 -2.58 -9.13 -1.48
N ASP A 147 -2.37 -10.26 -2.14
CA ASP A 147 -2.67 -10.47 -3.56
C ASP A 147 -4.19 -10.69 -3.76
N CYS A 148 -4.98 -9.66 -3.49
CA CYS A 148 -6.44 -9.76 -3.55
C CYS A 148 -7.13 -8.46 -3.99
N GLY A 149 -8.32 -8.60 -4.58
CA GLY A 149 -9.14 -7.48 -5.01
C GLY A 149 -8.48 -6.60 -6.07
N GLY A 150 -8.46 -5.29 -5.84
CA GLY A 150 -7.84 -4.28 -6.73
C GLY A 150 -6.36 -4.03 -6.47
N ILE A 151 -5.76 -4.64 -5.43
CA ILE A 151 -4.35 -4.41 -5.07
C ILE A 151 -3.39 -4.85 -6.19
N PRO A 152 -3.58 -6.02 -6.85
CA PRO A 152 -2.72 -6.42 -7.96
C PRO A 152 -2.69 -5.43 -9.13
N GLU A 153 -3.79 -4.70 -9.38
CA GLU A 153 -3.84 -3.69 -10.44
C GLU A 153 -2.97 -2.46 -10.09
N ILE A 154 -2.97 -2.04 -8.82
CA ILE A 154 -2.08 -0.96 -8.34
C ILE A 154 -0.63 -1.40 -8.41
N HIS A 155 -0.32 -2.59 -7.90
CA HIS A 155 1.04 -3.14 -7.91
C HIS A 155 1.58 -3.27 -9.34
N ALA A 156 0.76 -3.74 -10.30
CA ALA A 156 1.17 -3.88 -11.71
C ALA A 156 1.53 -2.55 -12.37
N VAL A 157 1.07 -1.43 -11.82
CA VAL A 157 1.41 -0.07 -12.30
C VAL A 157 2.59 0.49 -11.54
N THR A 158 2.56 0.47 -10.20
CA THR A 158 3.59 1.13 -9.38
C THR A 158 4.88 0.35 -9.28
N HIS A 159 4.79 -0.99 -9.28
CA HIS A 159 5.89 -1.89 -8.88
C HIS A 159 6.54 -1.46 -7.55
N GLY A 160 5.75 -0.82 -6.68
CA GLY A 160 6.20 -0.18 -5.44
C GLY A 160 6.14 -1.09 -4.23
N GLY A 161 6.49 -2.37 -4.37
CA GLY A 161 6.47 -3.34 -3.28
C GLY A 161 6.24 -4.77 -3.78
N ASP A 162 5.76 -5.63 -2.88
CA ASP A 162 5.52 -7.05 -3.16
C ASP A 162 4.09 -7.47 -2.82
N LEU A 163 3.58 -8.46 -3.54
CA LEU A 163 2.35 -9.16 -3.22
C LEU A 163 2.62 -10.55 -2.65
N CYS A 164 1.75 -10.99 -1.75
CA CYS A 164 1.75 -12.37 -1.26
C CYS A 164 0.32 -12.81 -0.84
N ASP A 165 0.11 -14.11 -0.75
CA ASP A 165 -1.08 -14.66 -0.11
C ASP A 165 -0.97 -14.46 1.41
N CYS A 166 -1.60 -13.40 1.93
CA CYS A 166 -1.51 -13.05 3.35
C CYS A 166 -2.28 -14.01 4.27
N ASP A 167 -3.16 -14.87 3.76
CA ASP A 167 -3.73 -15.96 4.53
C ASP A 167 -2.69 -17.04 4.86
N LYS A 168 -1.62 -17.15 4.07
CA LYS A 168 -0.49 -18.02 4.31
C LYS A 168 0.60 -17.30 5.10
N ILE A 169 0.60 -17.51 6.39
CA ILE A 169 1.53 -16.86 7.32
C ILE A 169 2.99 -17.05 6.91
N GLU A 170 3.34 -18.25 6.39
CA GLU A 170 4.69 -18.59 5.91
C GLU A 170 5.11 -17.67 4.74
N GLU A 171 4.20 -17.40 3.80
CA GLU A 171 4.48 -16.51 2.67
C GLU A 171 4.69 -15.08 3.13
N LEU A 172 3.81 -14.58 4.01
CA LEU A 172 3.94 -13.24 4.58
C LEU A 172 5.23 -13.11 5.40
N THR A 173 5.55 -14.10 6.25
CA THR A 173 6.81 -14.14 7.02
C THR A 173 8.03 -14.13 6.10
N LYS A 174 8.03 -14.96 5.06
CA LYS A 174 9.11 -15.02 4.08
C LYS A 174 9.28 -13.67 3.38
N ARG A 175 8.18 -13.03 3.00
CA ARG A 175 8.21 -11.72 2.36
C ARG A 175 8.78 -10.66 3.31
N MET A 176 8.30 -10.57 4.53
CA MET A 176 8.81 -9.64 5.53
C MET A 176 10.31 -9.83 5.80
N LYS A 177 10.81 -11.08 5.83
CA LYS A 177 12.25 -11.36 6.02
C LYS A 177 13.13 -10.80 4.90
N LEU A 178 12.65 -10.71 3.65
CA LEU A 178 13.42 -10.09 2.55
C LEU A 178 13.65 -8.59 2.83
N TYR A 179 12.67 -7.92 3.41
CA TYR A 179 12.75 -6.49 3.73
C TYR A 179 13.60 -6.15 4.95
N LEU A 180 14.15 -7.14 5.66
CA LEU A 180 15.20 -6.90 6.66
C LEU A 180 16.53 -6.47 6.03
N ASN A 181 16.66 -6.62 4.72
CA ASN A 181 17.80 -6.13 3.95
C ASN A 181 17.45 -4.78 3.30
N ARG A 182 18.18 -3.71 3.65
CA ARG A 182 17.97 -2.37 3.09
C ARG A 182 18.19 -2.31 1.58
N ASP A 183 19.11 -3.08 1.03
CA ASP A 183 19.32 -3.11 -0.44
C ASP A 183 18.08 -3.64 -1.16
N TYR A 184 17.37 -4.60 -0.54
CA TYR A 184 16.09 -5.08 -1.07
C TYR A 184 15.02 -3.99 -1.04
N ILE A 185 14.95 -3.18 0.02
CA ILE A 185 14.03 -2.03 0.12
C ILE A 185 14.40 -0.98 -0.93
N ASN A 186 15.68 -0.66 -1.09
CA ASN A 186 16.17 0.37 -2.01
C ASN A 186 15.82 0.07 -3.48
N HIS A 187 15.67 -1.20 -3.83
CA HIS A 187 15.28 -1.62 -5.18
C HIS A 187 13.92 -1.04 -5.63
N PHE A 188 13.01 -0.76 -4.72
CA PHE A 188 11.67 -0.26 -5.06
C PHE A 188 11.60 1.25 -5.30
N TYR A 189 12.56 2.03 -4.82
CA TYR A 189 12.43 3.49 -4.81
C TYR A 189 12.33 4.10 -6.21
N GLU A 190 13.09 3.59 -7.16
CA GLU A 190 13.03 4.08 -8.54
C GLU A 190 11.66 3.79 -9.18
N SER A 191 11.14 2.60 -9.00
CA SER A 191 9.81 2.22 -9.51
C SER A 191 8.71 3.07 -8.89
N ILE A 192 8.78 3.33 -7.58
CA ILE A 192 7.81 4.19 -6.88
C ILE A 192 7.80 5.59 -7.47
N VAL A 193 8.97 6.22 -7.58
CA VAL A 193 9.09 7.60 -8.08
C VAL A 193 8.60 7.72 -9.52
N ASN A 194 8.97 6.77 -10.38
CA ASN A 194 8.68 6.84 -11.82
C ASN A 194 7.24 6.49 -12.18
N ASN A 195 6.52 5.75 -11.33
CA ASN A 195 5.23 5.19 -11.73
C ASN A 195 4.03 5.72 -10.93
N ILE A 196 4.25 6.42 -9.80
CA ILE A 196 3.15 6.84 -8.93
C ILE A 196 2.25 7.92 -9.57
N GLU A 197 2.77 8.68 -10.53
CA GLU A 197 2.05 9.78 -11.19
C GLU A 197 0.72 9.35 -11.83
N VAL A 198 0.58 8.06 -12.17
CA VAL A 198 -0.66 7.50 -12.73
C VAL A 198 -1.84 7.68 -11.76
N PHE A 199 -1.60 7.82 -10.47
CA PHE A 199 -2.62 8.03 -9.45
C PHE A 199 -2.78 9.51 -9.05
N ASP A 200 -2.01 10.42 -9.66
CA ASP A 200 -2.12 11.85 -9.39
C ASP A 200 -3.46 12.39 -9.86
N ILE A 201 -4.11 13.20 -8.99
CA ILE A 201 -5.44 13.75 -9.27
C ILE A 201 -5.45 14.62 -10.52
N GLU A 202 -4.39 15.40 -10.77
CA GLU A 202 -4.32 16.29 -11.94
C GLU A 202 -4.24 15.46 -13.22
N LYS A 203 -3.42 14.39 -13.24
CA LYS A 203 -3.33 13.45 -14.36
C LYS A 203 -4.65 12.72 -14.62
N GLN A 204 -5.35 12.33 -13.58
CA GLN A 204 -6.65 11.68 -13.71
C GLN A 204 -7.73 12.64 -14.22
N ILE A 205 -7.69 13.91 -13.84
CA ILE A 205 -8.60 14.95 -14.37
C ILE A 205 -8.34 15.15 -15.87
N GLU A 206 -7.08 15.33 -16.29
CA GLU A 206 -6.72 15.47 -17.70
C GLU A 206 -7.22 14.28 -18.55
N LEU A 207 -7.04 13.06 -18.04
CA LEU A 207 -7.52 11.85 -18.69
C LEU A 207 -9.05 11.83 -18.78
N PHE A 208 -9.74 12.23 -17.72
CA PHE A 208 -11.20 12.27 -17.68
C PHE A 208 -11.76 13.30 -18.68
N GLU A 209 -11.17 14.50 -18.74
CA GLU A 209 -11.55 15.54 -19.69
C GLU A 209 -11.38 15.06 -21.13
N LYS A 210 -10.27 14.40 -21.45
CA LYS A 210 -10.02 13.82 -22.77
C LYS A 210 -11.10 12.81 -23.16
N ILE A 211 -11.42 11.87 -22.27
CA ILE A 211 -12.48 10.86 -22.50
C ILE A 211 -13.83 11.55 -22.73
N TYR A 212 -14.16 12.55 -21.91
CA TYR A 212 -15.41 13.30 -22.02
C TYR A 212 -15.54 14.02 -23.38
N LEU A 213 -14.47 14.68 -23.83
CA LEU A 213 -14.44 15.35 -25.12
C LEU A 213 -14.61 14.38 -26.29
N GLU A 214 -13.93 13.23 -26.25
CA GLU A 214 -14.05 12.20 -27.27
C GLU A 214 -15.49 11.66 -27.40
N VAL A 215 -16.15 11.39 -26.28
CA VAL A 215 -17.53 10.89 -26.27
C VAL A 215 -18.50 11.94 -26.82
N THR A 216 -18.36 13.20 -26.40
CA THR A 216 -19.26 14.28 -26.84
C THR A 216 -19.11 14.63 -28.32
N VAL A 217 -17.88 14.56 -28.86
CA VAL A 217 -17.63 14.76 -30.30
C VAL A 217 -18.20 13.60 -31.13
N GLN A 218 -18.12 12.37 -30.66
CA GLN A 218 -18.68 11.21 -31.33
C GLN A 218 -20.21 11.23 -31.37
N GLU A 219 -20.87 11.71 -30.34
CA GLU A 219 -22.34 11.87 -30.35
C GLU A 219 -22.79 12.97 -31.31
N ARG A 220 -22.08 14.09 -31.40
CA ARG A 220 -22.41 15.17 -32.38
C ARG A 220 -22.23 14.74 -33.84
N LYS A 221 -21.43 13.75 -34.14
CA LYS A 221 -21.25 13.22 -35.51
C LYS A 221 -22.31 12.20 -35.89
N LYS A 222 -23.14 11.75 -34.95
CA LYS A 222 -24.25 10.80 -35.22
C LYS A 222 -25.63 11.47 -35.39
N LEU A 223 -25.69 12.80 -35.13
CA LEU A 223 -26.85 13.67 -35.39
C LEU A 223 -26.66 14.42 -36.72
#